data_76adae615cbadd8e51b2bb3311310184
#
_entry.id   76adae615cbadd8e51b2bb3311310184
#
_cell.length_a   1.000
_cell.length_b   1.000
_cell.length_c   1.000
_cell.angle_alpha   90.00
_cell.angle_beta   90.00
_cell.angle_gamma   90.00
#
_symmetry.space_group_name_H-M   'P 1'
#
loop_
_entity.id
_entity.type
_entity.pdbx_description
1 polymer ?
#
loop_
_entity_poly.entity_id
_entity_poly.type
_entity_poly.pdbx_seq_one_letter_code
_entity_poly.pdbx_strand_id
1 'polypeptide(L)' 'MIPTNIAEGQARFSPQEFFHFLGRARGSLVEVETQLLIAQNLGYFAPEHGKQLLDKAAELGRILNGLIASIRPAA' A
#
# COMPACT_ATOMS: atom_id res chain seq x y z
N MET A 1 12.24 -2.43 -2.19
CA MET A 1 11.22 -3.38 -1.74
C MET A 1 10.47 -2.79 -0.57
N ILE A 2 9.15 -2.95 -0.52
CA ILE A 2 8.32 -2.27 0.47
C ILE A 2 8.68 -2.61 1.92
N PRO A 3 8.91 -3.89 2.31
CA PRO A 3 9.27 -4.18 3.70
C PRO A 3 10.55 -3.48 4.15
N THR A 4 11.54 -3.39 3.25
CA THR A 4 12.79 -2.68 3.56
C THR A 4 12.53 -1.19 3.73
N ASN A 5 11.69 -0.60 2.87
CA ASN A 5 11.36 0.82 2.97
C ASN A 5 10.59 1.13 4.26
N ILE A 6 9.71 0.24 4.69
CA ILE A 6 8.99 0.40 5.96
C ILE A 6 9.97 0.37 7.13
N ALA A 7 10.90 -0.58 7.13
CA ALA A 7 11.89 -0.69 8.20
C ALA A 7 12.77 0.57 8.28
N GLU A 8 13.20 1.08 7.12
CA GLU A 8 13.97 2.32 7.07
C GLU A 8 13.17 3.50 7.60
N GLY A 9 11.90 3.59 7.21
CA GLY A 9 11.03 4.64 7.69
C GLY A 9 10.85 4.59 9.20
N GLN A 10 10.69 3.38 9.75
CA GLN A 10 10.55 3.20 11.19
C GLN A 10 11.79 3.65 11.95
N ALA A 11 12.98 3.42 11.40
CA ALA A 11 14.25 3.82 12.02
C ALA A 11 14.53 5.31 11.90
N ARG A 12 14.05 5.97 10.84
CA ARG A 12 14.39 7.35 10.51
C ARG A 12 13.37 8.36 11.00
N PHE A 13 12.13 7.94 11.22
CA PHE A 13 11.01 8.83 11.53
C PHE A 13 10.57 8.66 12.97
N SER A 14 10.05 9.74 13.55
CA SER A 14 9.29 9.65 14.79
C SER A 14 8.05 8.79 14.56
N PRO A 15 7.42 8.27 15.64
CA PRO A 15 6.16 7.49 15.47
C PRO A 15 5.09 8.24 14.71
N GLN A 16 4.94 9.54 14.94
CA GLN A 16 3.97 10.36 14.25
C GLN A 16 4.30 10.50 12.76
N GLU A 17 5.57 10.75 12.47
CA GLU A 17 6.03 10.86 11.08
C GLU A 17 5.88 9.53 10.34
N PHE A 18 6.18 8.43 11.01
CA PHE A 18 6.02 7.11 10.43
C PHE A 18 4.54 6.80 10.15
N PHE A 19 3.66 7.19 11.07
CA PHE A 19 2.23 7.05 10.86
C PHE A 19 1.78 7.79 9.59
N HIS A 20 2.23 9.03 9.41
CA HIS A 20 1.89 9.81 8.22
C HIS A 20 2.53 9.22 6.96
N PHE A 21 3.75 8.70 7.06
CA PHE A 21 4.41 8.02 5.95
C PHE A 21 3.58 6.82 5.46
N LEU A 22 3.10 6.01 6.40
CA LEU A 22 2.27 4.85 6.05
C LEU A 22 0.93 5.26 5.44
N GLY A 23 0.35 6.36 5.90
CA GLY A 23 -0.89 6.89 5.33
C GLY A 23 -0.69 7.30 3.86
N ARG A 24 0.43 7.95 3.56
CA ARG A 24 0.76 8.31 2.18
C ARG A 24 1.01 7.07 1.32
N ALA A 25 1.70 6.08 1.87
CA ALA A 25 1.94 4.82 1.16
C ALA A 25 0.62 4.13 0.81
N ARG A 26 -0.32 4.12 1.74
CA ARG A 26 -1.65 3.54 1.51
C ARG A 26 -2.39 4.30 0.40
N GLY A 27 -2.32 5.63 0.40
CA GLY A 27 -2.93 6.45 -0.65
C GLY A 27 -2.34 6.16 -2.01
N SER A 28 -1.01 6.00 -2.09
CA SER A 28 -0.34 5.64 -3.33
C SER A 28 -0.79 4.27 -3.83
N LEU A 29 -1.00 3.33 -2.92
CA LEU A 29 -1.46 1.99 -3.29
C LEU A 29 -2.87 2.04 -3.89
N VAL A 30 -3.76 2.86 -3.34
CA VAL A 30 -5.10 3.05 -3.91
C VAL A 30 -5.03 3.58 -5.34
N GLU A 31 -4.13 4.52 -5.60
CA GLU A 31 -3.92 5.02 -6.96
C GLU A 31 -3.43 3.93 -7.90
N VAL A 32 -2.50 3.08 -7.44
CA VAL A 32 -2.01 1.96 -8.24
C VAL A 32 -3.14 0.98 -8.54
N GLU A 33 -3.97 0.66 -7.55
CA GLU A 33 -5.13 -0.21 -7.77
C GLU A 33 -6.07 0.34 -8.84
N THR A 34 -6.33 1.64 -8.80
CA THR A 34 -7.17 2.31 -9.79
C THR A 34 -6.55 2.20 -11.18
N GLN A 35 -5.25 2.44 -11.28
CA GLN A 35 -4.54 2.33 -12.57
C GLN A 35 -4.54 0.91 -13.10
N LEU A 36 -4.43 -0.10 -12.22
CA LEU A 36 -4.50 -1.50 -12.62
C LEU A 36 -5.88 -1.85 -13.17
N LEU A 37 -6.95 -1.34 -12.53
CA LEU A 37 -8.31 -1.56 -13.02
C LEU A 37 -8.52 -0.94 -14.39
N ILE A 38 -8.04 0.28 -14.60
CA ILE A 38 -8.15 0.96 -15.88
C ILE A 38 -7.38 0.18 -16.95
N ALA A 39 -6.14 -0.23 -16.63
CA ALA A 39 -5.32 -0.98 -17.57
C ALA A 39 -5.97 -2.32 -17.94
N GLN A 40 -6.59 -2.99 -16.98
CA GLN A 40 -7.31 -4.24 -17.23
C GLN A 40 -8.50 -4.01 -18.16
N ASN A 41 -9.26 -2.95 -17.92
CA ASN A 41 -10.40 -2.61 -18.77
C ASN A 41 -9.97 -2.27 -20.20
N LEU A 42 -8.77 -1.71 -20.36
CA LEU A 42 -8.21 -1.41 -21.66
C LEU A 42 -7.55 -2.61 -22.35
N GLY A 43 -7.49 -3.75 -21.66
CA GLY A 43 -6.96 -4.98 -22.22
C GLY A 43 -5.45 -5.08 -22.27
N TYR A 44 -4.73 -4.33 -21.44
CA TYR A 44 -3.27 -4.36 -21.44
C TYR A 44 -2.68 -5.65 -20.91
N PHE A 45 -3.44 -6.44 -20.18
CA PHE A 45 -2.99 -7.76 -19.72
C PHE A 45 -4.18 -8.71 -19.61
N ALA A 46 -3.88 -10.01 -19.54
CA ALA A 46 -4.90 -11.04 -19.41
C ALA A 46 -5.66 -10.89 -18.09
N PRO A 47 -6.97 -11.20 -18.07
CA PRO A 47 -7.77 -11.06 -16.84
C PRO A 47 -7.17 -11.77 -15.62
N GLU A 48 -6.56 -12.94 -15.82
CA GLU A 48 -5.94 -13.69 -14.72
C GLU A 48 -4.77 -12.91 -14.10
N HIS A 49 -3.96 -12.28 -14.93
CA HIS A 49 -2.83 -11.48 -14.46
C HIS A 49 -3.32 -10.23 -13.72
N GLY A 50 -4.36 -9.59 -14.26
CA GLY A 50 -4.95 -8.44 -13.60
C GLY A 50 -5.50 -8.78 -12.23
N LYS A 51 -6.21 -9.92 -12.13
CA LYS A 51 -6.73 -10.38 -10.85
C LYS A 51 -5.63 -10.65 -9.85
N GLN A 52 -4.54 -11.31 -10.27
CA GLN A 52 -3.40 -11.59 -9.39
C GLN A 52 -2.76 -10.31 -8.88
N LEU A 53 -2.57 -9.32 -9.74
CA LEU A 53 -2.00 -8.03 -9.34
C LEU A 53 -2.91 -7.30 -8.36
N LEU A 54 -4.21 -7.28 -8.62
CA LEU A 54 -5.17 -6.63 -7.73
C LEU A 54 -5.26 -7.35 -6.38
N ASP A 55 -5.20 -8.68 -6.37
CA ASP A 55 -5.20 -9.46 -5.13
C ASP A 55 -3.97 -9.15 -4.29
N LYS A 56 -2.80 -9.04 -4.92
CA LYS A 56 -1.56 -8.67 -4.21
C LYS A 56 -1.63 -7.25 -3.67
N ALA A 57 -2.18 -6.33 -4.44
CA ALA A 57 -2.36 -4.96 -3.99
C ALA A 57 -3.31 -4.88 -2.80
N ALA A 58 -4.40 -5.65 -2.83
CA ALA A 58 -5.35 -5.70 -1.72
C ALA A 58 -4.71 -6.29 -0.46
N GLU A 59 -3.88 -7.32 -0.61
CA GLU A 59 -3.15 -7.90 0.52
C GLU A 59 -2.18 -6.89 1.13
N LEU A 60 -1.45 -6.16 0.29
CA LEU A 60 -0.56 -5.10 0.77
C LEU A 60 -1.34 -4.02 1.49
N GLY A 61 -2.52 -3.66 0.99
CA GLY A 61 -3.40 -2.70 1.64
C GLY A 61 -3.80 -3.16 3.04
N ARG A 62 -4.13 -4.44 3.21
CA ARG A 62 -4.45 -4.99 4.54
C ARG A 62 -3.27 -4.91 5.49
N ILE A 63 -2.05 -5.21 4.99
CA ILE A 63 -0.84 -5.10 5.79
C ILE A 63 -0.61 -3.66 6.23
N LEU A 64 -0.73 -2.70 5.31
CA LEU A 64 -0.57 -1.29 5.63
C LEU A 64 -1.61 -0.82 6.65
N ASN A 65 -2.85 -1.22 6.48
CA ASN A 65 -3.91 -0.88 7.43
C ASN A 65 -3.62 -1.45 8.82
N GLY A 66 -3.12 -2.68 8.91
CA GLY A 66 -2.74 -3.28 10.17
C GLY A 66 -1.60 -2.53 10.85
N LEU A 67 -0.59 -2.14 10.07
CA LEU A 67 0.53 -1.34 10.60
C LEU A 67 0.05 0.02 11.10
N ILE A 68 -0.77 0.69 10.31
CA ILE A 68 -1.31 2.00 10.68
C ILE A 68 -2.09 1.90 11.99
N ALA A 69 -2.94 0.89 12.11
CA ALA A 69 -3.72 0.70 13.32
C ALA A 69 -2.84 0.42 14.54
N SER A 70 -1.74 -0.33 14.35
CA SER A 70 -0.86 -0.73 15.45
C SER A 70 -0.01 0.42 15.98
N ILE A 71 0.25 1.44 15.16
CA ILE A 71 1.12 2.56 15.54
C ILE A 71 0.37 3.89 15.62
N ARG A 72 -0.96 3.87 15.52
CA ARG A 72 -1.76 5.10 15.56
C ARG A 72 -1.48 5.84 16.87
N PRO A 73 -1.14 7.14 16.80
CA PRO A 73 -0.89 7.92 18.02
C PRO A 73 -2.14 7.97 18.90
N ALA A 74 -1.92 8.05 20.21
CA ALA A 74 -3.02 8.25 21.15
C ALA A 74 -3.67 9.61 20.90
N ALA A 75 -4.99 9.66 21.04
CA ALA A 75 -5.75 10.88 20.81
C ALA A 75 -5.44 11.93 21.90
#